data_9d77c9ec775ebaf48c6cdf064fd1b350
#
_entry.id   9d77c9ec775ebaf48c6cdf064fd1b350
#
_cell.length_a   1.000
_cell.length_b   1.000
_cell.length_c   1.000
_cell.angle_alpha   90.00
_cell.angle_beta   90.00
_cell.angle_gamma   90.00
#
_symmetry.space_group_name_H-M   'P 1'
#
loop_
_entity.id
_entity.type
_entity.pdbx_description
1 polymer ?
#
loop_
_entity_poly.entity_id
_entity_poly.type
_entity_poly.pdbx_seq_one_letter_code
_entity_poly.pdbx_strand_id
1 'polypeptide(L)'
;MEQVKKAAIVLAAGHGKRMHSKVAKQYLLLNGEPVLVHALRAFEMSGMDTIILVTGADEVEFCRKDIVETYGFSSVKQVVPGGKERYDSVWNGLCALKAAGFPEDGIVLIHDGARPLVDGEIIARAVDGACSYSACVAAMPVKDTIKVADADGFSESTPDRSTLWQIQTPQAFRFELIYCAYEKIFAPGADRSHITDDAMVVELMTDTKVKFVEGSYSNIKVTTPEDMVIAEVLLYKGEKHVSF
;
A
#
# COMPACT_ATOMS: atom_id res chain seq x y z
N MET A 1 12.57 -19.72 18.24
CA MET A 1 11.88 -18.42 18.26
C MET A 1 10.64 -18.59 17.40
N GLU A 2 9.48 -18.26 17.92
CA GLU A 2 8.22 -18.29 17.16
C GLU A 2 8.32 -17.25 16.03
N GLN A 3 7.94 -17.62 14.83
CA GLN A 3 8.04 -16.73 13.67
C GLN A 3 7.00 -15.61 13.82
N VAL A 4 7.41 -14.34 13.70
CA VAL A 4 6.51 -13.19 13.80
C VAL A 4 5.39 -13.32 12.77
N LYS A 5 4.15 -13.17 13.20
CA LYS A 5 2.98 -13.20 12.33
C LYS A 5 2.95 -11.99 11.41
N LYS A 6 2.60 -12.21 10.14
CA LYS A 6 2.60 -11.19 9.09
C LYS A 6 1.23 -11.09 8.45
N ALA A 7 0.71 -9.88 8.37
CA ALA A 7 -0.51 -9.60 7.63
C ALA A 7 -0.29 -8.50 6.57
N ALA A 8 -1.10 -8.51 5.53
CA ALA A 8 -1.20 -7.42 4.59
C ALA A 8 -2.63 -6.87 4.54
N ILE A 9 -2.77 -5.55 4.42
CA ILE A 9 -4.01 -4.85 4.07
C ILE A 9 -3.79 -4.29 2.66
N VAL A 10 -4.47 -4.87 1.67
CA VAL A 10 -4.37 -4.44 0.27
C VAL A 10 -5.58 -3.57 -0.08
N LEU A 11 -5.31 -2.31 -0.44
CA LEU A 11 -6.34 -1.31 -0.67
C LEU A 11 -6.74 -1.25 -2.14
N ALA A 12 -7.98 -1.56 -2.44
CA ALA A 12 -8.58 -1.56 -3.78
C ALA A 12 -9.90 -0.78 -3.85
N ALA A 13 -10.23 0.07 -2.85
CA ALA A 13 -11.49 0.83 -2.78
C ALA A 13 -11.49 2.14 -3.58
N GLY A 14 -10.39 2.51 -4.25
CA GLY A 14 -10.27 3.79 -4.93
C GLY A 14 -10.96 3.80 -6.31
N HIS A 15 -11.79 4.81 -6.59
CA HIS A 15 -12.54 4.95 -7.86
C HIS A 15 -11.72 5.37 -9.08
N GLY A 16 -10.44 5.73 -8.93
CA GLY A 16 -9.53 6.02 -10.05
C GLY A 16 -9.97 7.12 -11.01
N LYS A 17 -10.54 8.24 -10.53
CA LYS A 17 -11.13 9.33 -11.34
C LYS A 17 -10.25 9.82 -12.50
N ARG A 18 -8.92 9.73 -12.38
CA ARG A 18 -7.92 10.15 -13.38
C ARG A 18 -7.74 9.18 -14.55
N MET A 19 -8.30 7.96 -14.47
CA MET A 19 -8.16 6.93 -15.52
C MET A 19 -9.13 7.11 -16.69
N HIS A 20 -10.14 8.00 -16.56
CA HIS A 20 -11.20 8.20 -17.58
C HIS A 20 -11.86 6.90 -18.05
N SER A 21 -11.84 5.85 -17.23
CA SER A 21 -12.40 4.52 -17.49
C SER A 21 -13.69 4.30 -16.68
N LYS A 22 -14.61 3.50 -17.25
CA LYS A 22 -15.80 3.00 -16.53
C LYS A 22 -15.44 1.88 -15.55
N VAL A 23 -14.31 1.20 -15.79
CA VAL A 23 -13.79 0.14 -14.92
C VAL A 23 -12.80 0.77 -13.95
N ALA A 24 -12.89 0.44 -12.67
CA ALA A 24 -11.93 0.92 -11.67
C ALA A 24 -10.53 0.41 -12.01
N LYS A 25 -9.51 1.26 -11.81
CA LYS A 25 -8.13 1.04 -12.28
C LYS A 25 -7.49 -0.26 -11.79
N GLN A 26 -7.86 -0.71 -10.59
CA GLN A 26 -7.37 -1.95 -9.99
C GLN A 26 -7.86 -3.21 -10.71
N TYR A 27 -8.90 -3.09 -11.55
CA TYR A 27 -9.46 -4.19 -12.34
C TYR A 27 -9.13 -4.08 -13.83
N LEU A 28 -8.42 -3.04 -14.27
CA LEU A 28 -7.88 -2.98 -15.61
C LEU A 28 -6.86 -4.10 -15.82
N LEU A 29 -6.83 -4.64 -17.06
CA LEU A 29 -5.94 -5.73 -17.36
C LEU A 29 -4.52 -5.24 -17.65
N LEU A 30 -3.57 -5.78 -16.92
CA LEU A 30 -2.13 -5.64 -17.12
C LEU A 30 -1.60 -7.03 -17.49
N ASN A 31 -1.07 -7.19 -18.70
CA ASN A 31 -0.62 -8.50 -19.24
C ASN A 31 -1.70 -9.60 -19.11
N GLY A 32 -2.98 -9.25 -19.36
CA GLY A 32 -4.10 -10.19 -19.35
C GLY A 32 -4.72 -10.48 -17.97
N GLU A 33 -4.19 -9.95 -16.87
CA GLU A 33 -4.71 -10.11 -15.52
C GLU A 33 -5.02 -8.75 -14.88
N PRO A 34 -6.02 -8.65 -13.99
CA PRO A 34 -6.29 -7.40 -13.27
C PRO A 34 -5.05 -6.88 -12.50
N VAL A 35 -4.82 -5.57 -12.53
CA VAL A 35 -3.73 -4.89 -11.79
C VAL A 35 -3.64 -5.36 -10.35
N LEU A 36 -4.79 -5.50 -9.67
CA LEU A 36 -4.87 -5.97 -8.28
C LEU A 36 -4.31 -7.38 -8.08
N VAL A 37 -4.48 -8.26 -9.06
CA VAL A 37 -4.04 -9.67 -8.99
C VAL A 37 -2.52 -9.76 -8.87
N HIS A 38 -1.78 -8.91 -9.59
CA HIS A 38 -0.31 -8.86 -9.49
C HIS A 38 0.15 -8.50 -8.07
N ALA A 39 -0.47 -7.49 -7.46
CA ALA A 39 -0.14 -7.12 -6.07
C ALA A 39 -0.48 -8.24 -5.09
N LEU A 40 -1.69 -8.82 -5.16
CA LEU A 40 -2.10 -9.92 -4.28
C LEU A 40 -1.17 -11.12 -4.42
N ARG A 41 -0.76 -11.47 -5.64
CA ARG A 41 0.17 -12.58 -5.91
C ARG A 41 1.53 -12.36 -5.24
N ALA A 42 2.07 -11.14 -5.29
CA ALA A 42 3.34 -10.82 -4.63
C ALA A 42 3.26 -11.04 -3.11
N PHE A 43 2.17 -10.61 -2.47
CA PHE A 43 1.96 -10.83 -1.04
C PHE A 43 1.69 -12.30 -0.69
N GLU A 44 0.89 -13.03 -1.48
CA GLU A 44 0.65 -14.47 -1.31
C GLU A 44 1.98 -15.24 -1.35
N MET A 45 2.82 -14.99 -2.36
CA MET A 45 4.12 -15.64 -2.54
C MET A 45 5.14 -15.25 -1.48
N SER A 46 5.00 -14.10 -0.84
CA SER A 46 5.86 -13.64 0.27
C SER A 46 5.48 -14.26 1.62
N GLY A 47 4.54 -15.18 1.65
CA GLY A 47 4.16 -15.95 2.84
C GLY A 47 3.50 -15.10 3.91
N MET A 48 2.53 -14.27 3.53
CA MET A 48 1.65 -13.61 4.50
C MET A 48 0.71 -14.62 5.15
N ASP A 49 0.59 -14.58 6.49
CA ASP A 49 -0.36 -15.44 7.23
C ASP A 49 -1.81 -15.03 6.95
N THR A 50 -2.03 -13.74 6.73
CA THR A 50 -3.36 -13.17 6.50
C THR A 50 -3.27 -11.97 5.55
N ILE A 51 -4.15 -11.94 4.57
CA ILE A 51 -4.37 -10.76 3.73
C ILE A 51 -5.83 -10.30 3.93
N ILE A 52 -6.02 -9.03 4.22
CA ILE A 52 -7.32 -8.35 4.19
C ILE A 52 -7.37 -7.54 2.90
N LEU A 53 -8.30 -7.86 2.02
CA LEU A 53 -8.55 -7.08 0.81
C LEU A 53 -9.64 -6.05 1.11
N VAL A 54 -9.36 -4.76 0.90
CA VAL A 54 -10.30 -3.66 1.13
C VAL A 54 -10.74 -3.09 -0.21
N THR A 55 -12.05 -3.19 -0.53
CA THR A 55 -12.61 -2.84 -1.84
C THR A 55 -13.72 -1.81 -1.74
N GLY A 56 -14.26 -1.35 -2.87
CA GLY A 56 -15.54 -0.62 -2.88
C GLY A 56 -16.64 -1.44 -2.22
N ALA A 57 -17.59 -0.76 -1.56
CA ALA A 57 -18.63 -1.45 -0.80
C ALA A 57 -19.52 -2.35 -1.68
N ASP A 58 -19.75 -1.96 -2.91
CA ASP A 58 -20.50 -2.70 -3.94
C ASP A 58 -19.63 -3.73 -4.71
N GLU A 59 -18.33 -3.75 -4.48
CA GLU A 59 -17.36 -4.62 -5.17
C GLU A 59 -16.93 -5.84 -4.33
N VAL A 60 -17.37 -5.94 -3.05
CA VAL A 60 -16.94 -7.00 -2.12
C VAL A 60 -17.20 -8.40 -2.67
N GLU A 61 -18.39 -8.65 -3.18
CA GLU A 61 -18.77 -9.98 -3.69
C GLU A 61 -18.07 -10.30 -5.01
N PHE A 62 -17.92 -9.31 -5.90
CA PHE A 62 -17.14 -9.42 -7.11
C PHE A 62 -15.68 -9.79 -6.78
N CYS A 63 -15.04 -9.04 -5.87
CA CYS A 63 -13.66 -9.33 -5.50
C CYS A 63 -13.48 -10.70 -4.85
N ARG A 64 -14.46 -11.15 -4.06
CA ARG A 64 -14.41 -12.50 -3.48
C ARG A 64 -14.41 -13.58 -4.56
N LYS A 65 -15.37 -13.53 -5.49
CA LYS A 65 -15.56 -14.58 -6.52
C LYS A 65 -14.55 -14.45 -7.66
N ASP A 66 -14.50 -13.26 -8.28
CA ASP A 66 -13.81 -13.08 -9.56
C ASP A 66 -12.33 -12.76 -9.39
N ILE A 67 -11.89 -12.36 -8.17
CA ILE A 67 -10.49 -12.14 -7.87
C ILE A 67 -9.95 -13.22 -6.92
N VAL A 68 -10.49 -13.33 -5.70
CA VAL A 68 -9.87 -14.20 -4.69
C VAL A 68 -10.03 -15.68 -5.04
N GLU A 69 -11.26 -16.13 -5.32
CA GLU A 69 -11.54 -17.54 -5.63
C GLU A 69 -10.98 -17.93 -7.00
N THR A 70 -11.18 -17.10 -8.03
CA THR A 70 -10.72 -17.37 -9.40
C THR A 70 -9.20 -17.53 -9.50
N TYR A 71 -8.43 -16.68 -8.78
CA TYR A 71 -6.96 -16.74 -8.76
C TYR A 71 -6.37 -17.58 -7.62
N GLY A 72 -7.23 -18.15 -6.75
CA GLY A 72 -6.83 -19.09 -5.71
C GLY A 72 -6.00 -18.48 -4.57
N PHE A 73 -6.27 -17.22 -4.19
CA PHE A 73 -5.55 -16.55 -3.11
C PHE A 73 -5.97 -17.08 -1.74
N SER A 74 -5.23 -18.04 -1.23
CA SER A 74 -5.54 -18.74 0.03
C SER A 74 -5.25 -17.91 1.27
N SER A 75 -4.31 -16.96 1.21
CA SER A 75 -3.98 -16.06 2.31
C SER A 75 -4.96 -14.88 2.44
N VAL A 76 -5.81 -14.61 1.44
CA VAL A 76 -6.88 -13.61 1.55
C VAL A 76 -8.01 -14.17 2.41
N LYS A 77 -8.01 -13.82 3.70
CA LYS A 77 -8.98 -14.35 4.68
C LYS A 77 -10.28 -13.57 4.71
N GLN A 78 -10.24 -12.28 4.36
CA GLN A 78 -11.43 -11.43 4.33
C GLN A 78 -11.36 -10.43 3.20
N VAL A 79 -12.52 -10.14 2.60
CA VAL A 79 -12.76 -9.02 1.71
C VAL A 79 -13.73 -8.09 2.41
N VAL A 80 -13.32 -6.86 2.69
CA VAL A 80 -14.09 -5.91 3.49
C VAL A 80 -14.34 -4.61 2.73
N PRO A 81 -15.45 -3.90 2.98
CA PRO A 81 -15.70 -2.62 2.34
C PRO A 81 -14.73 -1.55 2.85
N GLY A 82 -14.24 -0.71 1.94
CA GLY A 82 -13.51 0.51 2.24
C GLY A 82 -14.44 1.63 2.71
N GLY A 83 -13.84 2.76 3.04
CA GLY A 83 -14.56 3.98 3.42
C GLY A 83 -14.46 5.07 2.36
N LYS A 84 -14.85 6.29 2.76
CA LYS A 84 -14.87 7.44 1.87
C LYS A 84 -13.46 7.89 1.48
N GLU A 85 -12.56 7.92 2.45
CA GLU A 85 -11.17 8.31 2.28
C GLU A 85 -10.24 7.10 2.43
N ARG A 86 -8.95 7.26 2.04
CA ARG A 86 -7.97 6.18 2.12
C ARG A 86 -7.79 5.71 3.57
N TYR A 87 -7.71 6.63 4.52
CA TYR A 87 -7.54 6.28 5.94
C TYR A 87 -8.77 5.54 6.52
N ASP A 88 -10.01 5.82 6.04
CA ASP A 88 -11.18 5.03 6.46
C ASP A 88 -11.06 3.57 5.99
N SER A 89 -10.56 3.36 4.78
CA SER A 89 -10.34 2.03 4.21
C SER A 89 -9.27 1.26 4.98
N VAL A 90 -8.17 1.93 5.36
CA VAL A 90 -7.13 1.33 6.22
C VAL A 90 -7.70 0.97 7.58
N TRP A 91 -8.48 1.86 8.19
CA TRP A 91 -9.11 1.60 9.49
C TRP A 91 -10.01 0.36 9.45
N ASN A 92 -10.84 0.21 8.41
CA ASN A 92 -11.68 -0.97 8.24
C ASN A 92 -10.83 -2.25 8.14
N GLY A 93 -9.70 -2.22 7.44
CA GLY A 93 -8.75 -3.33 7.35
C GLY A 93 -8.10 -3.66 8.71
N LEU A 94 -7.69 -2.66 9.47
CA LEU A 94 -7.11 -2.83 10.81
C LEU A 94 -8.14 -3.41 11.79
N CYS A 95 -9.38 -2.92 11.76
CA CYS A 95 -10.46 -3.47 12.57
C CYS A 95 -10.75 -4.94 12.21
N ALA A 96 -10.72 -5.30 10.93
CA ALA A 96 -10.90 -6.69 10.50
C ALA A 96 -9.77 -7.60 11.02
N LEU A 97 -8.52 -7.16 11.01
CA LEU A 97 -7.38 -7.89 11.60
C LEU A 97 -7.55 -8.04 13.12
N LYS A 98 -7.94 -6.99 13.84
CA LYS A 98 -8.19 -7.03 15.29
C LYS A 98 -9.30 -8.01 15.62
N ALA A 99 -10.41 -7.96 14.87
CA ALA A 99 -11.56 -8.88 15.05
C ALA A 99 -11.19 -10.35 14.75
N ALA A 100 -10.23 -10.58 13.84
CA ALA A 100 -9.70 -11.91 13.54
C ALA A 100 -8.67 -12.40 14.59
N GLY A 101 -8.36 -11.62 15.62
CA GLY A 101 -7.40 -12.01 16.66
C GLY A 101 -5.94 -11.93 16.20
N PHE A 102 -5.62 -11.07 15.22
CA PHE A 102 -4.23 -10.89 14.79
C PHE A 102 -3.39 -10.37 15.96
N PRO A 103 -2.18 -10.93 16.22
CA PRO A 103 -1.42 -10.62 17.43
C PRO A 103 -0.87 -9.19 17.40
N GLU A 104 -0.83 -8.56 18.58
CA GLU A 104 -0.41 -7.16 18.74
C GLU A 104 1.05 -6.92 18.34
N ASP A 105 1.91 -7.89 18.56
CA ASP A 105 3.33 -7.87 18.15
C ASP A 105 3.57 -8.32 16.70
N GLY A 106 2.51 -8.69 15.98
CA GLY A 106 2.56 -9.02 14.56
C GLY A 106 2.92 -7.81 13.70
N ILE A 107 3.34 -8.08 12.47
CA ILE A 107 3.66 -7.04 11.49
C ILE A 107 2.52 -6.94 10.47
N VAL A 108 2.03 -5.73 10.25
CA VAL A 108 1.04 -5.43 9.20
C VAL A 108 1.65 -4.54 8.13
N LEU A 109 1.45 -4.92 6.87
CA LEU A 109 1.86 -4.16 5.69
C LEU A 109 0.61 -3.57 5.04
N ILE A 110 0.59 -2.26 4.82
CA ILE A 110 -0.50 -1.57 4.13
C ILE A 110 -0.02 -1.25 2.72
N HIS A 111 -0.77 -1.71 1.72
CA HIS A 111 -0.36 -1.61 0.31
C HIS A 111 -1.47 -1.13 -0.60
N ASP A 112 -1.13 -0.23 -1.51
CA ASP A 112 -2.03 0.20 -2.58
C ASP A 112 -2.14 -0.88 -3.65
N GLY A 113 -3.30 -1.53 -3.82
CA GLY A 113 -3.55 -2.54 -4.85
C GLY A 113 -3.39 -2.04 -6.30
N ALA A 114 -3.17 -0.73 -6.47
CA ALA A 114 -2.80 -0.10 -7.73
C ALA A 114 -1.28 -0.02 -7.97
N ARG A 115 -0.46 -0.71 -7.17
CA ARG A 115 0.99 -0.89 -7.42
C ARG A 115 1.27 -2.37 -7.75
N PRO A 116 1.07 -2.77 -9.00
CA PRO A 116 1.17 -4.17 -9.40
C PRO A 116 2.58 -4.75 -9.37
N LEU A 117 3.61 -3.88 -9.33
CA LEU A 117 5.01 -4.26 -9.50
C LEU A 117 5.79 -4.31 -8.18
N VAL A 118 5.08 -4.40 -7.04
CA VAL A 118 5.68 -4.75 -5.76
C VAL A 118 6.22 -6.18 -5.85
N ASP A 119 7.42 -6.41 -5.34
CA ASP A 119 8.08 -7.72 -5.36
C ASP A 119 8.38 -8.25 -3.96
N GLY A 120 8.82 -9.52 -3.89
CA GLY A 120 9.13 -10.18 -2.64
C GLY A 120 10.29 -9.53 -1.89
N GLU A 121 11.24 -8.88 -2.58
CA GLU A 121 12.37 -8.21 -1.94
C GLU A 121 11.93 -6.93 -1.23
N ILE A 122 11.07 -6.12 -1.86
CA ILE A 122 10.49 -4.92 -1.23
C ILE A 122 9.67 -5.33 -0.01
N ILE A 123 8.84 -6.39 -0.13
CA ILE A 123 8.02 -6.91 0.97
C ILE A 123 8.90 -7.40 2.12
N ALA A 124 9.97 -8.15 1.83
CA ALA A 124 10.89 -8.65 2.85
C ALA A 124 11.58 -7.50 3.59
N ARG A 125 12.12 -6.50 2.86
CA ARG A 125 12.74 -5.31 3.47
C ARG A 125 11.76 -4.54 4.35
N ALA A 126 10.50 -4.45 3.95
CA ALA A 126 9.47 -3.80 4.76
C ALA A 126 9.16 -4.58 6.04
N VAL A 127 9.07 -5.91 5.97
CA VAL A 127 8.90 -6.76 7.17
C VAL A 127 10.08 -6.60 8.13
N ASP A 128 11.31 -6.73 7.63
CA ASP A 128 12.53 -6.62 8.43
C ASP A 128 12.68 -5.23 9.06
N GLY A 129 12.32 -4.18 8.31
CA GLY A 129 12.29 -2.81 8.78
C GLY A 129 11.28 -2.62 9.92
N ALA A 130 10.08 -3.15 9.79
CA ALA A 130 9.06 -3.06 10.84
C ALA A 130 9.42 -3.89 12.08
N CYS A 131 10.04 -5.06 11.90
CA CYS A 131 10.57 -5.84 13.01
C CYS A 131 11.65 -5.07 13.79
N SER A 132 12.53 -4.34 13.10
CA SER A 132 13.66 -3.64 13.69
C SER A 132 13.31 -2.27 14.28
N TYR A 133 12.39 -1.54 13.64
CA TYR A 133 12.10 -0.13 13.94
C TYR A 133 10.64 0.13 14.34
N SER A 134 9.79 -0.89 14.37
CA SER A 134 8.34 -0.83 14.62
C SER A 134 7.52 -0.12 13.53
N ALA A 135 8.12 0.77 12.74
CA ALA A 135 7.49 1.48 11.63
C ALA A 135 8.49 1.72 10.50
N CYS A 136 8.13 1.35 9.28
CA CYS A 136 8.92 1.68 8.09
C CYS A 136 8.05 1.81 6.84
N VAL A 137 8.61 2.45 5.82
CA VAL A 137 7.94 2.64 4.53
C VAL A 137 8.92 2.39 3.39
N ALA A 138 8.46 1.73 2.33
CA ALA A 138 9.21 1.64 1.10
C ALA A 138 9.32 3.03 0.45
N ALA A 139 10.52 3.45 0.10
CA ALA A 139 10.75 4.77 -0.46
C ALA A 139 11.94 4.77 -1.43
N MET A 140 11.97 5.74 -2.34
CA MET A 140 13.08 5.98 -3.26
C MET A 140 13.55 7.44 -3.19
N PRO A 141 14.86 7.72 -3.29
CA PRO A 141 15.34 9.09 -3.43
C PRO A 141 14.73 9.78 -4.65
N VAL A 142 14.37 11.05 -4.52
CA VAL A 142 13.86 11.84 -5.64
C VAL A 142 14.94 12.05 -6.69
N LYS A 143 14.63 11.80 -7.97
CA LYS A 143 15.58 11.99 -9.10
C LYS A 143 15.53 13.40 -9.67
N ASP A 144 14.34 13.98 -9.76
CA ASP A 144 14.12 15.28 -10.38
C ASP A 144 14.34 16.42 -9.38
N THR A 145 14.56 17.63 -9.90
CA THR A 145 14.57 18.83 -9.08
C THR A 145 13.14 19.16 -8.66
N ILE A 146 12.90 19.27 -7.36
CA ILE A 146 11.61 19.66 -6.80
C ILE A 146 11.61 21.15 -6.48
N LYS A 147 10.52 21.82 -6.80
CA LYS A 147 10.28 23.22 -6.47
C LYS A 147 9.05 23.33 -5.57
N VAL A 148 9.13 24.17 -4.56
CA VAL A 148 7.95 24.66 -3.87
C VAL A 148 7.40 25.85 -4.64
N ALA A 149 6.10 25.83 -4.92
CA ALA A 149 5.43 26.93 -5.62
C ALA A 149 4.60 27.75 -4.63
N ASP A 150 4.49 29.05 -4.86
CA ASP A 150 3.51 29.90 -4.20
C ASP A 150 2.09 29.71 -4.78
N ALA A 151 1.11 30.46 -4.25
CA ALA A 151 -0.30 30.36 -4.67
C ALA A 151 -0.54 30.78 -6.14
N ASP A 152 0.36 31.59 -6.70
CA ASP A 152 0.29 32.12 -8.08
C ASP A 152 1.08 31.25 -9.07
N GLY A 153 1.72 30.14 -8.59
CA GLY A 153 2.48 29.21 -9.41
C GLY A 153 3.92 29.61 -9.68
N PHE A 154 4.45 30.62 -9.03
CA PHE A 154 5.87 30.97 -9.12
C PHE A 154 6.72 30.13 -8.16
N SER A 155 7.99 29.92 -8.51
CA SER A 155 8.94 29.18 -7.69
C SER A 155 9.30 29.95 -6.42
N GLU A 156 8.91 29.44 -5.25
CA GLU A 156 9.23 30.02 -3.94
C GLU A 156 10.60 29.51 -3.43
N SER A 157 10.83 28.19 -3.48
CA SER A 157 12.07 27.59 -3.00
C SER A 157 12.42 26.28 -3.73
N THR A 158 13.67 25.85 -3.53
CA THR A 158 14.18 24.58 -4.04
C THR A 158 14.75 23.79 -2.87
N PRO A 159 14.02 22.79 -2.34
CA PRO A 159 14.54 21.93 -1.29
C PRO A 159 15.79 21.16 -1.71
N ASP A 160 16.65 20.82 -0.76
CA ASP A 160 17.79 19.96 -1.01
C ASP A 160 17.31 18.54 -1.41
N ARG A 161 17.53 18.20 -2.68
CA ARG A 161 17.11 16.90 -3.24
C ARG A 161 17.69 15.71 -2.48
N SER A 162 18.86 15.83 -1.87
CA SER A 162 19.49 14.74 -1.12
C SER A 162 18.68 14.32 0.12
N THR A 163 17.78 15.17 0.60
CA THR A 163 16.89 14.92 1.74
C THR A 163 15.49 14.48 1.35
N LEU A 164 15.16 14.48 0.05
CA LEU A 164 13.81 14.20 -0.43
C LEU A 164 13.66 12.76 -0.88
N TRP A 165 12.59 12.13 -0.39
CA TRP A 165 12.23 10.76 -0.72
C TRP A 165 10.80 10.67 -1.27
N GLN A 166 10.63 9.86 -2.28
CA GLN A 166 9.34 9.51 -2.86
C GLN A 166 8.78 8.29 -2.14
N ILE A 167 7.74 8.51 -1.34
CA ILE A 167 7.14 7.46 -0.50
C ILE A 167 6.28 6.53 -1.37
N GLN A 168 6.45 5.25 -1.12
CA GLN A 168 5.72 4.18 -1.79
C GLN A 168 4.90 3.36 -0.77
N THR A 169 4.33 2.27 -1.22
CA THR A 169 3.84 1.18 -0.39
C THR A 169 4.50 -0.14 -0.84
N PRO A 170 4.71 -1.12 0.06
CA PRO A 170 4.08 -1.26 1.37
C PRO A 170 4.65 -0.29 2.41
N GLN A 171 3.77 0.12 3.32
CA GLN A 171 4.12 0.77 4.58
C GLN A 171 3.87 -0.26 5.69
N ALA A 172 4.88 -0.55 6.50
CA ALA A 172 4.87 -1.67 7.41
C ALA A 172 5.05 -1.23 8.87
N PHE A 173 4.27 -1.82 9.75
CA PHE A 173 4.18 -1.41 11.14
C PHE A 173 4.00 -2.61 12.07
N ARG A 174 4.42 -2.50 13.35
CA ARG A 174 3.85 -3.33 14.39
C ARG A 174 2.36 -3.07 14.50
N PHE A 175 1.58 -4.14 14.60
CA PHE A 175 0.11 -4.03 14.53
C PHE A 175 -0.46 -3.15 15.66
N GLU A 176 -0.01 -3.35 16.89
CA GLU A 176 -0.44 -2.51 18.02
C GLU A 176 -0.16 -1.02 17.78
N LEU A 177 1.04 -0.68 17.28
CA LEU A 177 1.44 0.71 17.03
C LEU A 177 0.49 1.41 16.05
N ILE A 178 0.28 0.81 14.89
CA ILE A 178 -0.55 1.43 13.85
C ILE A 178 -2.03 1.41 14.23
N TYR A 179 -2.50 0.34 14.89
CA TYR A 179 -3.87 0.26 15.36
C TYR A 179 -4.19 1.37 16.35
N CYS A 180 -3.37 1.54 17.40
CA CYS A 180 -3.55 2.62 18.40
C CYS A 180 -3.40 4.02 17.78
N ALA A 181 -2.51 4.21 16.81
CA ALA A 181 -2.39 5.49 16.10
C ALA A 181 -3.68 5.82 15.33
N TYR A 182 -4.26 4.81 14.66
CA TYR A 182 -5.53 4.97 13.97
C TYR A 182 -6.71 5.19 14.93
N GLU A 183 -6.77 4.51 16.07
CA GLU A 183 -7.80 4.81 17.11
C GLU A 183 -7.80 6.29 17.48
N LYS A 184 -6.62 6.90 17.64
CA LYS A 184 -6.49 8.32 18.00
C LYS A 184 -7.04 9.25 16.92
N ILE A 185 -6.75 8.98 15.62
CA ILE A 185 -7.30 9.82 14.54
C ILE A 185 -8.81 9.62 14.34
N PHE A 186 -9.37 8.49 14.81
CA PHE A 186 -10.81 8.25 14.78
C PHE A 186 -11.53 8.68 16.08
N ALA A 187 -10.79 9.21 17.07
CA ALA A 187 -11.39 9.79 18.26
C ALA A 187 -12.24 11.02 17.92
N PRO A 188 -13.30 11.31 18.71
CA PRO A 188 -14.14 12.48 18.49
C PRO A 188 -13.33 13.77 18.48
N GLY A 189 -13.52 14.61 17.44
CA GLY A 189 -12.85 15.91 17.30
C GLY A 189 -11.43 15.88 16.70
N ALA A 190 -10.90 14.71 16.33
CA ALA A 190 -9.61 14.64 15.65
C ALA A 190 -9.67 15.23 14.23
N ASP A 191 -8.70 16.08 13.88
CA ASP A 191 -8.53 16.59 12.52
C ASP A 191 -7.78 15.57 11.65
N ARG A 192 -8.39 15.20 10.52
CA ARG A 192 -7.86 14.24 9.54
C ARG A 192 -7.60 14.87 8.17
N SER A 193 -7.81 16.17 8.03
CA SER A 193 -7.80 16.87 6.74
C SER A 193 -6.44 16.82 6.03
N HIS A 194 -5.36 16.62 6.77
CA HIS A 194 -3.98 16.64 6.25
C HIS A 194 -3.36 15.25 6.11
N ILE A 195 -4.07 14.17 6.49
CA ILE A 195 -3.51 12.82 6.43
C ILE A 195 -3.39 12.35 4.99
N THR A 196 -2.17 12.08 4.55
CA THR A 196 -1.85 11.63 3.19
C THR A 196 -1.50 10.15 3.11
N ASP A 197 -0.87 9.59 4.16
CA ASP A 197 -0.45 8.18 4.22
C ASP A 197 -0.44 7.64 5.66
N ASP A 198 -0.08 6.36 5.82
CA ASP A 198 -0.12 5.68 7.12
C ASP A 198 1.08 6.05 8.00
N ALA A 199 2.22 6.36 7.39
CA ALA A 199 3.40 6.87 8.09
C ALA A 199 3.09 8.17 8.82
N MET A 200 2.42 9.09 8.15
CA MET A 200 2.00 10.37 8.73
C MET A 200 1.06 10.17 9.94
N VAL A 201 0.19 9.16 9.91
CA VAL A 201 -0.65 8.83 11.07
C VAL A 201 0.20 8.45 12.28
N VAL A 202 1.22 7.60 12.09
CA VAL A 202 2.15 7.22 13.17
C VAL A 202 2.94 8.42 13.68
N GLU A 203 3.47 9.25 12.78
CA GLU A 203 4.27 10.44 13.10
C GLU A 203 3.46 11.50 13.88
N LEU A 204 2.17 11.67 13.55
CA LEU A 204 1.30 12.62 14.23
C LEU A 204 0.79 12.12 15.58
N MET A 205 0.55 10.80 15.71
CA MET A 205 -0.14 10.24 16.88
C MET A 205 0.78 9.54 17.88
N THR A 206 2.07 9.40 17.55
CA THR A 206 3.06 8.70 18.40
C THR A 206 4.43 9.41 18.33
N ASP A 207 5.34 9.03 19.23
CA ASP A 207 6.74 9.49 19.18
C ASP A 207 7.63 8.58 18.30
N THR A 208 7.05 7.63 17.58
CA THR A 208 7.78 6.68 16.78
C THR A 208 8.21 7.30 15.46
N LYS A 209 9.51 7.26 15.17
CA LYS A 209 10.06 7.68 13.87
C LYS A 209 9.87 6.59 12.85
N VAL A 210 9.45 6.97 11.64
CA VAL A 210 9.27 6.04 10.53
C VAL A 210 10.58 5.88 9.75
N LYS A 211 11.05 4.64 9.61
CA LYS A 211 12.27 4.31 8.87
C LYS A 211 11.97 4.18 7.37
N PHE A 212 12.77 4.80 6.51
CA PHE A 212 12.72 4.51 5.08
C PHE A 212 13.52 3.24 4.79
N VAL A 213 12.90 2.32 4.06
CA VAL A 213 13.55 1.14 3.48
C VAL A 213 13.52 1.27 1.95
N GLU A 214 14.50 0.67 1.29
CA GLU A 214 14.59 0.78 -0.17
C GLU A 214 13.40 0.11 -0.86
N GLY A 215 12.67 0.91 -1.66
CA GLY A 215 11.62 0.45 -2.56
C GLY A 215 12.18 0.06 -3.93
N SER A 216 11.47 0.45 -4.98
CA SER A 216 11.96 0.35 -6.36
C SER A 216 11.36 1.45 -7.22
N TYR A 217 12.13 1.98 -8.17
CA TYR A 217 11.58 2.89 -9.18
C TYR A 217 10.57 2.18 -10.11
N SER A 218 10.63 0.85 -10.18
CA SER A 218 9.63 0.05 -10.89
C SER A 218 8.33 -0.14 -10.10
N ASN A 219 8.31 0.06 -8.78
CA ASN A 219 7.11 -0.06 -7.96
C ASN A 219 6.19 1.17 -8.11
N ILE A 220 5.81 1.45 -9.36
CA ILE A 220 4.96 2.58 -9.71
C ILE A 220 3.51 2.36 -9.25
N LYS A 221 2.79 3.46 -9.00
CA LYS A 221 1.36 3.44 -8.74
C LYS A 221 0.62 3.76 -10.04
N VAL A 222 -0.15 2.82 -10.55
CA VAL A 222 -1.04 3.05 -11.69
C VAL A 222 -2.09 4.08 -11.31
N THR A 223 -2.06 5.23 -11.99
CA THR A 223 -2.87 6.41 -11.67
C THR A 223 -3.50 7.04 -12.91
N THR A 224 -2.79 6.95 -14.04
CA THR A 224 -3.17 7.47 -15.34
C THR A 224 -3.07 6.34 -16.40
N PRO A 225 -3.67 6.50 -17.61
CA PRO A 225 -3.54 5.53 -18.68
C PRO A 225 -2.09 5.27 -19.11
N GLU A 226 -1.23 6.28 -19.05
CA GLU A 226 0.19 6.17 -19.39
C GLU A 226 0.93 5.23 -18.44
N ASP A 227 0.54 5.22 -17.15
CA ASP A 227 1.14 4.32 -16.16
C ASP A 227 0.88 2.85 -16.48
N MET A 228 -0.23 2.52 -17.18
CA MET A 228 -0.50 1.15 -17.62
C MET A 228 0.54 0.70 -18.65
N VAL A 229 0.85 1.54 -19.63
CA VAL A 229 1.86 1.23 -20.65
C VAL A 229 3.24 1.07 -20.01
N ILE A 230 3.58 1.94 -19.07
CA ILE A 230 4.85 1.85 -18.32
C ILE A 230 4.89 0.55 -17.50
N ALA A 231 3.80 0.20 -16.82
CA ALA A 231 3.71 -1.02 -16.03
C ALA A 231 3.88 -2.28 -16.89
N GLU A 232 3.28 -2.34 -18.10
CA GLU A 232 3.45 -3.47 -19.04
C GLU A 232 4.92 -3.65 -19.45
N VAL A 233 5.60 -2.54 -19.80
CA VAL A 233 7.02 -2.59 -20.19
C VAL A 233 7.90 -3.04 -19.02
N LEU A 234 7.62 -2.58 -17.80
CA LEU A 234 8.39 -2.94 -16.61
C LEU A 234 8.17 -4.41 -16.23
N LEU A 235 6.93 -4.91 -16.31
CA LEU A 235 6.59 -6.30 -16.06
C LEU A 235 7.33 -7.23 -17.03
N TYR A 236 7.29 -6.94 -18.33
CA TYR A 236 7.99 -7.71 -19.36
C TYR A 236 9.51 -7.77 -19.17
N LYS A 237 10.13 -6.69 -18.66
CA LYS A 237 11.56 -6.68 -18.33
C LYS A 237 11.88 -7.56 -17.12
N GLY A 238 11.01 -7.57 -16.11
CA GLY A 238 11.16 -8.41 -14.92
C GLY A 238 11.17 -9.90 -15.28
N GLU A 239 10.30 -10.33 -16.18
CA GLU A 239 10.24 -11.72 -16.65
C GLU A 239 11.50 -12.15 -17.43
N LYS A 240 12.19 -11.21 -18.11
CA LYS A 240 13.42 -11.49 -18.89
C LYS A 240 14.70 -11.49 -18.06
N HIS A 241 14.74 -10.88 -16.88
CA HIS A 241 15.92 -10.89 -16.01
C HIS A 241 16.12 -12.21 -15.24
N VAL A 242 15.23 -13.18 -15.40
CA VAL A 242 15.38 -14.56 -14.89
C VAL A 242 16.22 -15.45 -15.85
N SER A 243 16.76 -14.88 -16.93
CA SER A 243 17.52 -15.65 -17.96
C SER A 243 18.86 -15.00 -18.27
N PHE A 244 19.74 -14.91 -17.25
CA PHE A 244 21.20 -14.78 -17.48
C PHE A 244 21.98 -15.51 -16.40
#